data_7a14373f538fd7277afce6b41f5ec549
#
_entry.id   7a14373f538fd7277afce6b41f5ec549
#
_cell.length_a   1.000
_cell.length_b   1.000
_cell.length_c   1.000
_cell.angle_alpha   90.00
_cell.angle_beta   90.00
_cell.angle_gamma   90.00
#
_symmetry.space_group_name_H-M   'P 1'
#
loop_
_entity.id
_entity.type
_entity.pdbx_description
1 polymer ?
#
loop_
_entity_poly.entity_id
_entity_poly.type
_entity_poly.pdbx_seq_one_letter_code
_entity_poly.pdbx_strand_id
1 'polypeptide(L)'
;SLITRITTDVNSVQNTFVMMIRMLFRAPVMFVVALAITITKSRQVAMPFTVALPLIAIILIIFAPITLKRFKKMFTMFDSFNASIQENLTNIRVVKAFVREDHEKKDFEKTADGVRKAQVFAEKLIILVSPFMQMCIYTCIVAILWFGGKMAINGDMEIGYLASFITYVTQILMSL
;
A
#
# COMPACT_ATOMS: atom_id res chain seq x y z
N SER A 1 32.18 -2.50 11.68
CA SER A 1 32.35 -2.52 13.14
C SER A 1 31.00 -2.56 13.84
N LEU A 2 30.92 -3.07 15.06
CA LEU A 2 29.70 -3.10 15.89
C LEU A 2 29.10 -1.69 16.07
N ILE A 3 29.92 -0.68 16.25
CA ILE A 3 29.52 0.72 16.40
C ILE A 3 28.76 1.21 15.17
N THR A 4 29.24 0.91 13.97
CA THR A 4 28.59 1.32 12.72
C THR A 4 27.23 0.64 12.55
N ARG A 5 27.11 -0.65 12.91
CA ARG A 5 25.83 -1.38 12.89
C ARG A 5 24.84 -0.79 13.88
N ILE A 6 25.24 -0.60 15.12
CA ILE A 6 24.36 -0.01 16.15
C ILE A 6 23.87 1.36 15.72
N THR A 7 24.75 2.23 15.20
CA THR A 7 24.37 3.58 14.77
C THR A 7 23.41 3.54 13.57
N THR A 8 23.67 2.67 12.59
CA THR A 8 22.81 2.55 11.41
C THR A 8 21.45 1.95 11.76
N ASP A 9 21.42 0.94 12.62
CA ASP A 9 20.18 0.27 13.04
C ASP A 9 19.32 1.22 13.90
N VAL A 10 19.93 1.97 14.82
CA VAL A 10 19.21 2.99 15.61
C VAL A 10 18.64 4.09 14.73
N ASN A 11 19.39 4.61 13.77
CA ASN A 11 18.88 5.61 12.84
C ASN A 11 17.74 5.06 11.95
N SER A 12 17.85 3.82 11.52
CA SER A 12 16.81 3.15 10.73
C SER A 12 15.52 2.98 11.53
N VAL A 13 15.63 2.54 12.79
CA VAL A 13 14.49 2.41 13.70
C VAL A 13 13.88 3.77 13.99
N GLN A 14 14.69 4.78 14.27
CA GLN A 14 14.22 6.16 14.52
C GLN A 14 13.48 6.72 13.31
N ASN A 15 14.04 6.60 12.11
CA ASN A 15 13.39 7.07 10.89
C ASN A 15 12.08 6.33 10.60
N THR A 16 12.06 5.02 10.78
CA THR A 16 10.86 4.19 10.64
C THR A 16 9.78 4.61 11.64
N PHE A 17 10.14 4.84 12.88
CA PHE A 17 9.22 5.26 13.94
C PHE A 17 8.62 6.65 13.65
N VAL A 18 9.45 7.61 13.26
CA VAL A 18 9.01 8.96 12.85
C VAL A 18 8.06 8.89 11.64
N MET A 19 8.40 8.07 10.64
CA MET A 19 7.57 7.88 9.46
C MET A 19 6.23 7.24 9.81
N MET A 20 6.24 6.24 10.67
CA MET A 20 5.05 5.52 11.15
C MET A 20 4.11 6.45 11.93
N ILE A 21 4.63 7.24 12.88
CA ILE A 21 3.85 8.24 13.62
C ILE A 21 3.26 9.27 12.65
N ARG A 22 4.07 9.80 11.75
CA ARG A 22 3.60 10.80 10.78
C ARG A 22 2.46 10.28 9.90
N MET A 23 2.57 9.04 9.40
CA MET A 23 1.51 8.42 8.62
C MET A 23 0.26 8.16 9.45
N LEU A 24 0.42 7.61 10.66
CA LEU A 24 -0.69 7.20 11.51
C LEU A 24 -1.55 8.39 11.98
N PHE A 25 -0.93 9.55 12.23
CA PHE A 25 -1.65 10.76 12.68
C PHE A 25 -2.08 11.68 11.54
N ARG A 26 -1.28 11.78 10.49
CA ARG A 26 -1.57 12.70 9.38
C ARG A 26 -2.85 12.33 8.64
N ALA A 27 -3.03 11.06 8.31
CA ALA A 27 -4.17 10.61 7.54
C ALA A 27 -5.52 10.87 8.25
N PRO A 28 -5.73 10.41 9.51
CA PRO A 28 -7.01 10.65 10.20
C PRO A 28 -7.23 12.12 10.53
N VAL A 29 -6.20 12.89 10.87
CA VAL A 29 -6.34 14.33 11.15
C VAL A 29 -6.74 15.10 9.89
N MET A 30 -6.05 14.89 8.77
CA MET A 30 -6.41 15.51 7.50
C MET A 30 -7.82 15.14 7.05
N PHE A 31 -8.21 13.88 7.29
CA PHE A 31 -9.53 13.39 7.04
C PHE A 31 -10.60 14.14 7.82
N VAL A 32 -10.47 14.22 9.15
CA VAL A 32 -11.43 14.91 10.04
C VAL A 32 -11.53 16.39 9.69
N VAL A 33 -10.39 17.05 9.46
CA VAL A 33 -10.33 18.47 9.10
C VAL A 33 -11.01 18.72 7.75
N ALA A 34 -10.69 17.92 6.72
CA ALA A 34 -11.30 18.06 5.40
C ALA A 34 -12.82 17.85 5.45
N LEU A 35 -13.28 16.85 6.19
CA LEU A 35 -14.70 16.57 6.39
C LEU A 35 -15.40 17.72 7.12
N ALA A 36 -14.83 18.21 8.22
CA ALA A 36 -15.39 19.31 9.00
C ALA A 36 -15.53 20.58 8.15
N ILE A 37 -14.48 20.96 7.42
CA ILE A 37 -14.51 22.14 6.54
C ILE A 37 -15.54 21.96 5.42
N THR A 38 -15.62 20.79 4.82
CA THR A 38 -16.54 20.54 3.71
C THR A 38 -17.99 20.59 4.16
N ILE A 39 -18.32 20.00 5.32
CA ILE A 39 -19.68 20.01 5.87
C ILE A 39 -20.11 21.43 6.26
N THR A 40 -19.22 22.23 6.84
CA THR A 40 -19.52 23.60 7.26
C THR A 40 -19.72 24.56 6.09
N LYS A 41 -19.09 24.31 4.94
CA LYS A 41 -19.17 25.20 3.78
C LYS A 41 -20.25 24.80 2.79
N SER A 42 -20.44 23.52 2.52
CA SER A 42 -21.50 23.04 1.63
C SER A 42 -21.83 21.56 1.86
N ARG A 43 -23.03 21.30 2.33
CA ARG A 43 -23.54 19.94 2.55
C ARG A 43 -23.65 19.15 1.25
N GLN A 44 -23.91 19.80 0.11
CA GLN A 44 -24.03 19.14 -1.19
C GLN A 44 -22.68 18.66 -1.73
N VAL A 45 -21.62 19.44 -1.54
CA VAL A 45 -20.25 19.05 -1.93
C VAL A 45 -19.63 18.08 -0.92
N ALA A 46 -20.14 18.04 0.32
CA ALA A 46 -19.73 17.04 1.31
C ALA A 46 -20.20 15.61 0.96
N MET A 47 -21.32 15.47 0.22
CA MET A 47 -21.91 14.18 -0.11
C MET A 47 -20.96 13.21 -0.84
N PRO A 48 -20.22 13.61 -1.88
CA PRO A 48 -19.22 12.76 -2.51
C PRO A 48 -18.13 12.26 -1.54
N PHE A 49 -17.71 13.09 -0.59
CA PHE A 49 -16.74 12.72 0.43
C PHE A 49 -17.29 11.67 1.40
N THR A 50 -18.52 11.90 1.90
CA THR A 50 -19.15 10.96 2.86
C THR A 50 -19.42 9.59 2.26
N VAL A 51 -19.51 9.48 0.92
CA VAL A 51 -19.67 8.19 0.22
C VAL A 51 -18.33 7.57 -0.15
N ALA A 52 -17.37 8.38 -0.65
CA ALA A 52 -16.08 7.86 -1.09
C ALA A 52 -15.25 7.26 0.06
N LEU A 53 -15.33 7.85 1.24
CA LEU A 53 -14.52 7.46 2.38
C LEU A 53 -14.88 6.08 2.97
N PRO A 54 -16.12 5.75 3.28
CA PRO A 54 -16.47 4.39 3.69
C PRO A 54 -16.17 3.38 2.58
N LEU A 55 -16.30 3.75 1.30
CA LEU A 55 -15.97 2.87 0.19
C LEU A 55 -14.47 2.53 0.18
N ILE A 56 -13.61 3.52 0.34
CA ILE A 56 -12.16 3.32 0.47
C ILE A 56 -11.83 2.47 1.70
N ALA A 57 -12.44 2.77 2.85
CA ALA A 57 -12.24 2.00 4.07
C ALA A 57 -12.65 0.53 3.89
N ILE A 58 -13.77 0.26 3.25
CA ILE A 58 -14.23 -1.10 2.94
C ILE A 58 -13.23 -1.83 2.04
N ILE A 59 -12.73 -1.17 0.99
CA ILE A 59 -11.70 -1.73 0.11
C ILE A 59 -10.46 -2.12 0.94
N LEU A 60 -9.96 -1.24 1.79
CA LEU A 60 -8.78 -1.52 2.62
C LEU A 60 -9.04 -2.65 3.62
N ILE A 61 -10.18 -2.66 4.30
CA ILE A 61 -10.55 -3.70 5.27
C ILE A 61 -10.64 -5.08 4.61
N ILE A 62 -11.10 -5.15 3.37
CA ILE A 62 -11.21 -6.41 2.63
C ILE A 62 -9.85 -6.85 2.09
N PHE A 63 -9.10 -5.94 1.46
CA PHE A 63 -7.84 -6.28 0.78
C PHE A 63 -6.66 -6.47 1.74
N ALA A 64 -6.58 -5.72 2.85
CA ALA A 64 -5.45 -5.81 3.77
C ALA A 64 -5.24 -7.23 4.35
N PRO A 65 -6.24 -7.92 4.93
CA PRO A 65 -6.03 -9.25 5.48
C PRO A 65 -5.71 -10.30 4.40
N ILE A 66 -6.27 -10.16 3.21
CA ILE A 66 -5.98 -11.05 2.08
C ILE A 66 -4.52 -10.89 1.66
N THR A 67 -4.07 -9.67 1.50
CA THR A 67 -2.70 -9.33 1.12
C THR A 67 -1.70 -9.80 2.18
N LEU A 68 -1.93 -9.50 3.46
CA LEU A 68 -1.07 -9.93 4.56
C LEU A 68 -0.92 -11.45 4.63
N LYS A 69 -2.02 -12.21 4.45
CA LYS A 69 -1.98 -13.68 4.42
C LYS A 69 -1.12 -14.20 3.25
N ARG A 70 -1.18 -13.57 2.10
CA ARG A 70 -0.38 -13.96 0.92
C ARG A 70 1.09 -13.61 1.09
N PHE A 71 1.39 -12.44 1.64
CA PHE A 71 2.77 -12.08 1.99
C PHE A 71 3.38 -13.03 3.01
N LYS A 72 2.64 -13.38 4.07
CA LYS A 72 3.12 -14.36 5.06
C LYS A 72 3.48 -15.69 4.39
N LYS A 73 2.65 -16.19 3.47
CA LYS A 73 2.95 -17.41 2.71
C LYS A 73 4.21 -17.24 1.84
N MET A 74 4.33 -16.09 1.17
CA MET A 74 5.52 -15.78 0.37
C MET A 74 6.79 -15.79 1.22
N PHE A 75 6.80 -15.13 2.38
CA PHE A 75 7.95 -15.14 3.30
C PHE A 75 8.32 -16.54 3.76
N THR A 76 7.34 -17.36 4.13
CA THR A 76 7.61 -18.78 4.50
C THR A 76 8.27 -19.55 3.36
N MET A 77 7.86 -19.31 2.11
CA MET A 77 8.50 -19.93 0.95
C MET A 77 9.91 -19.39 0.70
N PHE A 78 10.16 -18.11 0.96
CA PHE A 78 11.50 -17.51 0.92
C PHE A 78 12.43 -18.12 1.96
N ASP A 79 11.95 -18.33 3.20
CA ASP A 79 12.72 -18.96 4.25
C ASP A 79 13.11 -20.40 3.87
N SER A 80 12.16 -21.16 3.32
CA SER A 80 12.43 -22.53 2.82
C SER A 80 13.44 -22.55 1.67
N PHE A 81 13.34 -21.57 0.77
CA PHE A 81 14.27 -21.41 -0.35
C PHE A 81 15.69 -21.09 0.14
N ASN A 82 15.83 -20.14 1.07
CA ASN A 82 17.13 -19.81 1.66
C ASN A 82 17.74 -21.00 2.43
N ALA A 83 16.91 -21.74 3.16
CA ALA A 83 17.37 -22.97 3.84
C ALA A 83 17.89 -24.01 2.84
N SER A 84 17.20 -24.23 1.72
CA SER A 84 17.64 -25.14 0.66
C SER A 84 18.95 -24.67 0.01
N ILE A 85 19.14 -23.38 -0.23
CA ILE A 85 20.41 -22.81 -0.72
C ILE A 85 21.54 -23.12 0.26
N GLN A 86 21.31 -22.85 1.55
CA GLN A 86 22.32 -23.05 2.59
C GLN A 86 22.71 -24.52 2.74
N GLU A 87 21.73 -25.42 2.66
CA GLU A 87 21.95 -26.88 2.66
C GLU A 87 22.78 -27.30 1.44
N ASN A 88 22.42 -26.87 0.24
CA ASN A 88 23.14 -27.19 -0.99
C ASN A 88 24.58 -26.68 -0.97
N LEU A 89 24.81 -25.45 -0.47
CA LEU A 89 26.14 -24.86 -0.34
C LEU A 89 26.99 -25.64 0.68
N THR A 90 26.40 -26.07 1.78
CA THR A 90 27.11 -26.83 2.81
C THR A 90 27.49 -28.23 2.30
N ASN A 91 26.60 -28.85 1.54
CA ASN A 91 26.75 -30.21 1.04
C ASN A 91 27.30 -30.33 -0.38
N ILE A 92 27.79 -29.25 -0.95
CA ILE A 92 28.20 -29.17 -2.38
C ILE A 92 29.27 -30.24 -2.74
N ARG A 93 30.13 -30.57 -1.80
CA ARG A 93 31.15 -31.63 -2.02
C ARG A 93 30.51 -33.00 -2.19
N VAL A 94 29.44 -33.28 -1.42
CA VAL A 94 28.70 -34.54 -1.50
C VAL A 94 27.94 -34.63 -2.82
N VAL A 95 27.26 -33.56 -3.20
CA VAL A 95 26.51 -33.47 -4.45
C VAL A 95 27.43 -33.75 -5.65
N LYS A 96 28.63 -33.14 -5.65
CA LYS A 96 29.65 -33.37 -6.69
C LYS A 96 30.20 -34.81 -6.68
N ALA A 97 30.44 -35.38 -5.50
CA ALA A 97 30.96 -36.75 -5.37
C ALA A 97 30.00 -37.82 -5.92
N PHE A 98 28.68 -37.57 -5.79
CA PHE A 98 27.64 -38.47 -6.28
C PHE A 98 27.09 -38.13 -7.66
N VAL A 99 27.67 -37.13 -8.35
CA VAL A 99 27.25 -36.66 -9.70
C VAL A 99 25.73 -36.36 -9.76
N ARG A 100 25.18 -35.76 -8.71
CA ARG A 100 23.75 -35.42 -8.59
C ARG A 100 23.42 -33.97 -8.92
N GLU A 101 24.30 -33.27 -9.60
CA GLU A 101 24.15 -31.86 -9.93
C GLU A 101 22.85 -31.56 -10.68
N ASP A 102 22.48 -32.40 -11.65
CA ASP A 102 21.25 -32.22 -12.43
C ASP A 102 19.96 -32.41 -11.64
N HIS A 103 20.01 -33.27 -10.61
CA HIS A 103 18.87 -33.46 -9.73
C HIS A 103 18.67 -32.28 -8.80
N GLU A 104 19.74 -31.82 -8.17
CA GLU A 104 19.74 -30.65 -7.30
C GLU A 104 19.33 -29.37 -8.06
N LYS A 105 19.78 -29.22 -9.30
CA LYS A 105 19.39 -28.11 -10.18
C LYS A 105 17.88 -28.09 -10.44
N LYS A 106 17.28 -29.24 -10.73
CA LYS A 106 15.82 -29.35 -10.94
C LYS A 106 15.02 -29.03 -9.69
N ASP A 107 15.46 -29.51 -8.54
CA ASP A 107 14.79 -29.21 -7.26
C ASP A 107 14.94 -27.73 -6.89
N PHE A 108 16.10 -27.13 -7.13
CA PHE A 108 16.30 -25.70 -6.98
C PHE A 108 15.40 -24.89 -7.91
N GLU A 109 15.33 -25.23 -9.19
CA GLU A 109 14.45 -24.57 -10.15
C GLU A 109 12.97 -24.66 -9.75
N LYS A 110 12.53 -25.80 -9.26
CA LYS A 110 11.16 -26.02 -8.75
C LYS A 110 10.86 -25.15 -7.53
N THR A 111 11.78 -25.09 -6.58
CA THR A 111 11.63 -24.29 -5.37
C THR A 111 11.66 -22.80 -5.71
N ALA A 112 12.57 -22.35 -6.57
CA ALA A 112 12.67 -20.98 -7.05
C ALA A 112 11.40 -20.55 -7.82
N ASP A 113 10.85 -21.42 -8.69
CA ASP A 113 9.60 -21.14 -9.40
C ASP A 113 8.40 -21.07 -8.45
N GLY A 114 8.39 -21.85 -7.38
CA GLY A 114 7.41 -21.77 -6.30
C GLY A 114 7.43 -20.40 -5.62
N VAL A 115 8.60 -19.92 -5.22
CA VAL A 115 8.79 -18.57 -4.64
C VAL A 115 8.34 -17.49 -5.61
N ARG A 116 8.80 -17.57 -6.87
CA ARG A 116 8.42 -16.62 -7.92
C ARG A 116 6.90 -16.53 -8.09
N LYS A 117 6.20 -17.67 -8.16
CA LYS A 117 4.74 -17.70 -8.28
C LYS A 117 4.04 -17.09 -7.08
N ALA A 118 4.52 -17.38 -5.87
CA ALA A 118 3.97 -16.81 -4.64
C ALA A 118 4.16 -15.30 -4.57
N GLN A 119 5.34 -14.81 -4.96
CA GLN A 119 5.65 -13.38 -5.03
C GLN A 119 4.79 -12.65 -6.05
N VAL A 120 4.76 -13.14 -7.29
CA VAL A 120 3.94 -12.54 -8.37
C VAL A 120 2.47 -12.49 -7.96
N PHE A 121 1.95 -13.51 -7.28
CA PHE A 121 0.57 -13.50 -6.81
C PHE A 121 0.33 -12.47 -5.71
N ALA A 122 1.24 -12.34 -4.75
CA ALA A 122 1.14 -11.34 -3.68
C ALA A 122 1.23 -9.92 -4.23
N GLU A 123 2.17 -9.66 -5.15
CA GLU A 123 2.34 -8.35 -5.79
C GLU A 123 1.15 -7.97 -6.68
N LYS A 124 0.58 -8.90 -7.43
CA LYS A 124 -0.63 -8.65 -8.24
C LYS A 124 -1.80 -8.15 -7.40
N LEU A 125 -1.94 -8.60 -6.16
CA LEU A 125 -2.99 -8.11 -5.26
C LEU A 125 -2.76 -6.64 -4.89
N ILE A 126 -1.54 -6.24 -4.58
CA ILE A 126 -1.20 -4.83 -4.27
C ILE A 126 -1.41 -3.95 -5.51
N ILE A 127 -0.91 -4.40 -6.66
CA ILE A 127 -1.06 -3.65 -7.92
C ILE A 127 -2.54 -3.45 -8.26
N LEU A 128 -3.40 -4.41 -7.94
CA LEU A 128 -4.83 -4.31 -8.20
C LEU A 128 -5.53 -3.27 -7.31
N VAL A 129 -5.08 -3.10 -6.07
CA VAL A 129 -5.67 -2.11 -5.13
C VAL A 129 -5.51 -0.68 -5.66
N SER A 130 -4.35 -0.35 -6.22
CA SER A 130 -4.03 1.01 -6.69
C SER A 130 -5.04 1.56 -7.73
N PRO A 131 -5.39 0.85 -8.82
CA PRO A 131 -6.42 1.32 -9.76
C PRO A 131 -7.79 1.52 -9.13
N PHE A 132 -8.21 0.64 -8.21
CA PHE A 132 -9.49 0.80 -7.52
C PHE A 132 -9.51 2.06 -6.66
N MET A 133 -8.44 2.32 -5.92
CA MET A 133 -8.29 3.54 -5.13
C MET A 133 -8.33 4.78 -6.01
N GLN A 134 -7.57 4.79 -7.11
CA GLN A 134 -7.57 5.90 -8.06
C GLN A 134 -8.94 6.14 -8.68
N MET A 135 -9.65 5.08 -9.05
CA MET A 135 -10.99 5.17 -9.61
C MET A 135 -11.98 5.82 -8.64
N CYS A 136 -11.95 5.45 -7.36
CA CYS A 136 -12.78 6.08 -6.32
C CYS A 136 -12.48 7.57 -6.19
N ILE A 137 -11.20 7.95 -6.23
CA ILE A 137 -10.78 9.33 -6.05
C ILE A 137 -11.15 10.19 -7.26
N TYR A 138 -10.88 9.72 -8.47
CA TYR A 138 -11.28 10.45 -9.68
C TYR A 138 -12.80 10.60 -9.78
N THR A 139 -13.55 9.57 -9.40
CA THR A 139 -15.01 9.66 -9.31
C THR A 139 -15.44 10.73 -8.31
N CYS A 140 -14.78 10.80 -7.15
CA CYS A 140 -15.02 11.83 -6.15
C CYS A 140 -14.69 13.23 -6.68
N ILE A 141 -13.55 13.42 -7.37
CA ILE A 141 -13.15 14.69 -7.99
C ILE A 141 -14.17 15.13 -9.04
N VAL A 142 -14.61 14.23 -9.92
CA VAL A 142 -15.63 14.53 -10.95
C VAL A 142 -16.95 14.93 -10.29
N ALA A 143 -17.36 14.24 -9.23
CA ALA A 143 -18.58 14.60 -8.50
C ALA A 143 -18.46 15.98 -7.83
N ILE A 144 -17.33 16.30 -7.22
CA ILE A 144 -17.07 17.62 -6.62
C ILE A 144 -17.10 18.72 -7.69
N LEU A 145 -16.46 18.49 -8.83
CA LEU A 145 -16.48 19.44 -9.94
C LEU A 145 -17.89 19.66 -10.50
N TRP A 146 -18.67 18.58 -10.60
CA TRP A 146 -20.04 18.66 -11.10
C TRP A 146 -20.97 19.42 -10.14
N PHE A 147 -21.01 19.01 -8.87
CA PHE A 147 -21.89 19.65 -7.89
C PHE A 147 -21.38 21.04 -7.48
N GLY A 148 -20.08 21.14 -7.19
CA GLY A 148 -19.47 22.40 -6.79
C GLY A 148 -19.40 23.42 -7.94
N GLY A 149 -19.18 22.97 -9.18
CA GLY A 149 -19.24 23.83 -10.36
C GLY A 149 -20.63 24.43 -10.61
N LYS A 150 -21.69 23.63 -10.46
CA LYS A 150 -23.07 24.15 -10.51
C LYS A 150 -23.35 25.21 -9.44
N MET A 151 -22.90 24.98 -8.21
CA MET A 151 -23.05 25.95 -7.13
C MET A 151 -22.26 27.22 -7.36
N ALA A 152 -21.04 27.11 -7.91
CA ALA A 152 -20.21 28.27 -8.23
C ALA A 152 -20.83 29.14 -9.35
N ILE A 153 -21.42 28.50 -10.39
CA ILE A 153 -22.12 29.20 -11.46
C ILE A 153 -23.38 29.92 -10.93
N ASN A 154 -24.11 29.30 -9.99
CA ASN A 154 -25.29 29.90 -9.38
C ASN A 154 -24.95 31.01 -8.35
N GLY A 155 -23.68 31.22 -8.01
CA GLY A 155 -23.25 32.21 -7.02
C GLY A 155 -23.34 31.71 -5.57
N ASP A 156 -23.71 30.46 -5.34
CA ASP A 156 -23.88 29.87 -4.00
C ASP A 156 -22.55 29.44 -3.35
N MET A 157 -21.45 29.43 -4.11
CA MET A 157 -20.12 29.03 -3.63
C MET A 157 -19.00 29.80 -4.36
N GLU A 158 -18.01 30.24 -3.60
CA GLU A 158 -16.79 30.83 -4.17
C GLU A 158 -15.90 29.73 -4.84
N ILE A 159 -15.32 30.07 -5.98
CA ILE A 159 -14.43 29.19 -6.76
C ILE A 159 -13.22 28.74 -5.92
N GLY A 160 -12.78 29.57 -4.96
CA GLY A 160 -11.70 29.23 -4.03
C GLY A 160 -11.99 28.00 -3.16
N TYR A 161 -13.24 27.79 -2.74
CA TYR A 161 -13.63 26.60 -2.00
C TYR A 161 -13.60 25.34 -2.88
N LEU A 162 -14.00 25.45 -4.14
CA LEU A 162 -13.93 24.33 -5.09
C LEU A 162 -12.48 23.84 -5.27
N ALA A 163 -11.54 24.76 -5.46
CA ALA A 163 -10.11 24.43 -5.56
C ALA A 163 -9.58 23.79 -4.28
N SER A 164 -10.02 24.29 -3.12
CA SER A 164 -9.63 23.73 -1.82
C SER A 164 -10.14 22.29 -1.64
N PHE A 165 -11.37 21.98 -2.05
CA PHE A 165 -11.94 20.64 -1.96
C PHE A 165 -11.18 19.62 -2.83
N ILE A 166 -10.81 19.99 -4.06
CA ILE A 166 -9.98 19.14 -4.94
C ILE A 166 -8.62 18.89 -4.28
N THR A 167 -8.03 19.91 -3.67
CA THR A 167 -6.75 19.77 -2.95
C THR A 167 -6.86 18.81 -1.77
N TYR A 168 -7.95 18.89 -0.98
CA TYR A 168 -8.17 17.97 0.15
C TYR A 168 -8.34 16.52 -0.30
N VAL A 169 -9.09 16.26 -1.39
CA VAL A 169 -9.20 14.90 -1.95
C VAL A 169 -7.83 14.36 -2.35
N THR A 170 -7.03 15.18 -3.04
CA THR A 170 -5.69 14.79 -3.48
C THR A 170 -4.75 14.53 -2.30
N GLN A 171 -4.83 15.34 -1.23
CA GLN A 171 -4.03 15.14 -0.01
C GLN A 171 -4.43 13.88 0.75
N ILE A 172 -5.73 13.57 0.83
CA ILE A 172 -6.21 12.32 1.42
C ILE A 172 -5.65 11.12 0.64
N LEU A 173 -5.66 11.19 -0.70
CA LEU A 173 -5.05 10.15 -1.54
C LEU A 173 -3.56 9.95 -1.25
N MET A 174 -2.79 11.03 -1.11
CA MET A 174 -1.35 10.94 -0.84
C MET A 174 -1.03 10.47 0.57
N SER A 175 -2.00 10.47 1.48
CA SER A 175 -1.82 10.03 2.87
C SER A 175 -2.22 8.57 3.13
N LEU A 176 -2.86 7.92 2.15
CA LEU A 176 -3.28 6.52 2.15
C LEU A 176 -2.26 5.63 1.46
#